data_b6c77f7547649e87aa252ac73460083b
#
_entry.id   b6c77f7547649e87aa252ac73460083b
#
_cell.length_a   1.000
_cell.length_b   1.000
_cell.length_c   1.000
_cell.angle_alpha   90.00
_cell.angle_beta   90.00
_cell.angle_gamma   90.00
#
_symmetry.space_group_name_H-M   'P 1'
#
loop_
_entity.id
_entity.type
_entity.pdbx_description
1 polymer ?
#
loop_
_entity_poly.entity_id
_entity_poly.type
_entity_poly.pdbx_seq_one_letter_code
_entity_poly.pdbx_strand_id
1 'polypeptide(L)'
;MLFRSPTAIDLRLILSVIKVSANLERIGDYSKNMAKRTSVLLQMREIDNAASSLRRLAKEVELMLKDALDAYIQRDPERALEVINKDKDVDQMYNGMFRQFLTFMMEDPRNITACMHLHFIAKNIERMGDHVTNLAEIVYYLVKGEIIEHVRPKGDRTSFTVVRPEDSD
;
A
#
# COMPACT_ATOMS: atom_id res chain seq x y z
N MET A 1 36.05 28.41 -11.80
CA MET A 1 34.89 27.62 -11.31
C MET A 1 34.62 26.54 -12.36
N LEU A 2 35.09 25.30 -12.15
CA LEU A 2 34.90 24.19 -13.09
C LEU A 2 33.45 23.75 -13.00
N PHE A 3 32.64 24.05 -14.00
CA PHE A 3 31.32 23.47 -14.18
C PHE A 3 31.48 21.97 -14.44
N ARG A 4 31.35 21.17 -13.41
CA ARG A 4 31.31 19.71 -13.53
C ARG A 4 29.97 19.35 -14.16
N SER A 5 30.01 18.82 -15.39
CA SER A 5 28.77 18.25 -15.98
C SER A 5 28.19 17.21 -15.04
N PRO A 6 26.85 17.20 -14.80
CA PRO A 6 26.24 16.20 -13.95
C PRO A 6 26.58 14.81 -14.49
N THR A 7 27.13 13.96 -13.64
CA THR A 7 27.37 12.57 -14.01
C THR A 7 26.03 11.82 -14.05
N ALA A 8 25.99 10.66 -14.70
CA ALA A 8 24.77 9.83 -14.73
C ALA A 8 24.26 9.49 -13.31
N ILE A 9 25.15 9.44 -12.32
CA ILE A 9 24.84 9.22 -10.91
C ILE A 9 24.11 10.43 -10.32
N ASP A 10 24.58 11.64 -10.60
CA ASP A 10 23.96 12.88 -10.08
C ASP A 10 22.57 13.07 -10.65
N LEU A 11 22.36 12.77 -11.94
CA LEU A 11 21.05 12.82 -12.58
C LEU A 11 20.08 11.79 -11.97
N ARG A 12 20.54 10.55 -11.76
CA ARG A 12 19.72 9.51 -11.10
C ARG A 12 19.32 9.93 -9.69
N LEU A 13 20.22 10.55 -8.93
CA LEU A 13 19.93 11.04 -7.60
C LEU A 13 18.82 12.10 -7.62
N ILE A 14 18.93 13.11 -8.49
CA ILE A 14 17.92 14.17 -8.61
C ILE A 14 16.56 13.59 -8.98
N LEU A 15 16.50 12.72 -9.99
CA LEU A 15 15.26 12.06 -10.40
C LEU A 15 14.68 11.20 -9.29
N SER A 16 15.52 10.50 -8.53
CA SER A 16 15.08 9.68 -7.39
C SER A 16 14.45 10.53 -6.29
N VAL A 17 15.07 11.67 -5.93
CA VAL A 17 14.51 12.60 -4.92
C VAL A 17 13.11 13.07 -5.33
N ILE A 18 12.93 13.49 -6.59
CA ILE A 18 11.64 13.96 -7.10
C ILE A 18 10.59 12.84 -7.01
N LYS A 19 10.93 11.62 -7.46
CA LYS A 19 10.01 10.48 -7.44
C LYS A 19 9.68 10.02 -6.03
N VAL A 20 10.65 9.99 -5.12
CA VAL A 20 10.43 9.65 -3.70
C VAL A 20 9.49 10.66 -3.06
N SER A 21 9.72 11.95 -3.26
CA SER A 21 8.86 13.03 -2.74
C SER A 21 7.42 12.88 -3.23
N ALA A 22 7.21 12.60 -4.52
CA ALA A 22 5.88 12.39 -5.09
C ALA A 22 5.16 11.16 -4.48
N ASN A 23 5.86 10.06 -4.25
CA ASN A 23 5.26 8.88 -3.60
C ASN A 23 4.90 9.17 -2.15
N LEU A 24 5.72 9.89 -1.38
CA LEU A 24 5.42 10.27 -0.01
C LEU A 24 4.23 11.23 0.08
N GLU A 25 4.08 12.16 -0.86
CA GLU A 25 2.92 13.04 -0.96
C GLU A 25 1.63 12.22 -1.16
N ARG A 26 1.64 11.23 -2.07
CA ARG A 26 0.50 10.34 -2.29
C ARG A 26 0.11 9.54 -1.05
N ILE A 27 1.09 9.01 -0.32
CA ILE A 27 0.85 8.32 0.96
C ILE A 27 0.14 9.27 1.94
N GLY A 28 0.58 10.53 2.04
CA GLY A 28 -0.07 11.56 2.85
C GLY A 28 -1.51 11.85 2.43
N ASP A 29 -1.81 11.90 1.13
CA ASP A 29 -3.16 12.12 0.60
C ASP A 29 -4.10 10.96 0.94
N TYR A 30 -3.64 9.71 0.84
CA TYR A 30 -4.44 8.55 1.27
C TYR A 30 -4.73 8.59 2.77
N SER A 31 -3.78 9.02 3.61
CA SER A 31 -4.00 9.19 5.05
C SER A 31 -5.11 10.20 5.34
N LYS A 32 -5.15 11.33 4.63
CA LYS A 32 -6.26 12.32 4.73
C LYS A 32 -7.60 11.71 4.32
N ASN A 33 -7.62 10.91 3.25
CA ASN A 33 -8.85 10.26 2.78
C ASN A 33 -9.38 9.25 3.80
N MET A 34 -8.50 8.52 4.49
CA MET A 34 -8.87 7.61 5.57
C MET A 34 -9.48 8.37 6.76
N ALA A 35 -8.85 9.48 7.19
CA ALA A 35 -9.35 10.30 8.30
C ALA A 35 -10.78 10.81 8.05
N LYS A 36 -11.11 11.25 6.83
CA LYS A 36 -12.47 11.68 6.46
C LYS A 36 -13.51 10.55 6.62
N ARG A 37 -13.15 9.30 6.32
CA ARG A 37 -14.05 8.16 6.42
C ARG A 37 -14.23 7.68 7.85
N THR A 38 -13.21 7.83 8.68
CA THR A 38 -13.27 7.49 10.10
C THR A 38 -14.35 8.29 10.82
N SER A 39 -14.53 9.57 10.51
CA SER A 39 -15.59 10.40 11.11
C SER A 39 -17.00 9.90 10.82
N VAL A 40 -17.22 9.25 9.67
CA VAL A 40 -18.50 8.64 9.31
C VAL A 40 -18.69 7.33 10.09
N LEU A 41 -17.66 6.50 10.17
CA LEU A 41 -17.71 5.22 10.88
C LEU A 41 -17.99 5.37 12.37
N LEU A 42 -17.56 6.46 13.01
CA LEU A 42 -17.86 6.74 14.43
C LEU A 42 -19.36 6.88 14.71
N GLN A 43 -20.18 7.10 13.69
CA GLN A 43 -21.65 7.24 13.81
C GLN A 43 -22.38 5.92 13.49
N MET A 44 -21.64 4.86 13.14
CA MET A 44 -22.20 3.60 12.68
C MET A 44 -21.96 2.49 13.71
N ARG A 45 -22.71 1.38 13.54
CA ARG A 45 -22.46 0.16 14.28
C ARG A 45 -21.08 -0.40 13.94
N GLU A 46 -20.36 -0.85 14.95
CA GLU A 46 -19.07 -1.50 14.77
C GLU A 46 -19.25 -2.85 14.04
N ILE A 47 -18.35 -3.12 13.10
CA ILE A 47 -18.24 -4.39 12.39
C ILE A 47 -17.17 -5.22 13.09
N ASP A 48 -17.50 -6.44 13.47
CA ASP A 48 -16.64 -7.34 14.23
C ASP A 48 -15.28 -7.54 13.55
N ASN A 49 -14.22 -7.43 14.35
CA ASN A 49 -12.82 -7.59 13.92
C ASN A 49 -12.31 -6.66 12.80
N ALA A 50 -13.15 -5.80 12.23
CA ALA A 50 -12.74 -4.91 11.13
C ALA A 50 -11.63 -3.95 11.55
N ALA A 51 -11.76 -3.32 12.72
CA ALA A 51 -10.76 -2.38 13.23
C ALA A 51 -9.40 -3.04 13.49
N SER A 52 -9.39 -4.28 14.02
CA SER A 52 -8.16 -5.03 14.28
C SER A 52 -7.46 -5.45 12.98
N SER A 53 -8.22 -5.89 11.98
CA SER A 53 -7.72 -6.27 10.66
C SER A 53 -7.13 -5.07 9.91
N LEU A 54 -7.82 -3.92 9.91
CA LEU A 54 -7.31 -2.67 9.34
C LEU A 54 -6.02 -2.22 10.01
N ARG A 55 -5.95 -2.32 11.36
CA ARG A 55 -4.74 -1.95 12.11
C ARG A 55 -3.55 -2.83 11.73
N ARG A 56 -3.76 -4.14 11.55
CA ARG A 56 -2.70 -5.05 11.09
C ARG A 56 -2.22 -4.69 9.70
N LEU A 57 -3.14 -4.47 8.76
CA LEU A 57 -2.81 -4.06 7.40
C LEU A 57 -2.01 -2.74 7.38
N ALA A 58 -2.47 -1.73 8.14
CA ALA A 58 -1.79 -0.45 8.25
C ALA A 58 -0.38 -0.59 8.88
N LYS A 59 -0.25 -1.47 9.88
CA LYS A 59 1.05 -1.71 10.53
C LYS A 59 2.05 -2.36 9.59
N GLU A 60 1.61 -3.28 8.73
CA GLU A 60 2.50 -3.89 7.73
C GLU A 60 3.01 -2.85 6.74
N VAL A 61 2.12 -2.00 6.20
CA VAL A 61 2.52 -0.92 5.28
C VAL A 61 3.42 0.11 5.97
N GLU A 62 3.19 0.44 7.25
CA GLU A 62 4.06 1.31 8.05
C GLU A 62 5.49 0.74 8.17
N LEU A 63 5.60 -0.57 8.44
CA LEU A 63 6.90 -1.24 8.53
C LEU A 63 7.61 -1.27 7.17
N MET A 64 6.87 -1.57 6.09
CA MET A 64 7.41 -1.50 4.73
C MET A 64 7.92 -0.10 4.39
N LEU A 65 7.17 0.97 4.75
CA LEU A 65 7.60 2.35 4.51
C LEU A 65 8.89 2.67 5.26
N LYS A 66 9.00 2.26 6.52
CA LYS A 66 10.22 2.43 7.31
C LYS A 66 11.40 1.72 6.64
N ASP A 67 11.23 0.44 6.27
CA ASP A 67 12.27 -0.34 5.60
C ASP A 67 12.70 0.28 4.27
N ALA A 68 11.76 0.79 3.48
CA ALA A 68 12.05 1.46 2.20
C ALA A 68 12.82 2.78 2.40
N LEU A 69 12.47 3.58 3.42
CA LEU A 69 13.18 4.80 3.76
C LEU A 69 14.60 4.51 4.29
N ASP A 70 14.75 3.50 5.14
CA ASP A 70 16.05 3.04 5.62
C ASP A 70 16.93 2.55 4.45
N ALA A 71 16.35 1.78 3.52
CA ALA A 71 17.04 1.34 2.30
C ALA A 71 17.49 2.54 1.44
N TYR A 72 16.64 3.59 1.35
CA TYR A 72 16.99 4.82 0.62
C TYR A 72 18.18 5.55 1.24
N ILE A 73 18.17 5.71 2.58
CA ILE A 73 19.23 6.40 3.32
C ILE A 73 20.54 5.63 3.25
N GLN A 74 20.47 4.30 3.41
CA GLN A 74 21.65 3.42 3.44
C GLN A 74 22.12 3.03 2.04
N ARG A 75 21.35 3.33 0.98
CA ARG A 75 21.57 2.87 -0.39
C ARG A 75 21.69 1.35 -0.49
N ASP A 76 20.79 0.67 0.19
CA ASP A 76 20.74 -0.78 0.30
C ASP A 76 19.72 -1.37 -0.69
N PRO A 77 20.16 -1.93 -1.82
CA PRO A 77 19.28 -2.49 -2.84
C PRO A 77 18.66 -3.83 -2.40
N GLU A 78 19.33 -4.60 -1.52
CA GLU A 78 18.84 -5.89 -1.05
C GLU A 78 17.64 -5.68 -0.13
N ARG A 79 17.74 -4.73 0.80
CA ARG A 79 16.61 -4.32 1.64
C ARG A 79 15.46 -3.77 0.81
N ALA A 80 15.73 -3.04 -0.26
CA ALA A 80 14.69 -2.59 -1.19
C ALA A 80 13.96 -3.76 -1.85
N LEU A 81 14.65 -4.82 -2.25
CA LEU A 81 14.04 -6.05 -2.79
C LEU A 81 13.16 -6.76 -1.76
N GLU A 82 13.57 -6.80 -0.49
CA GLU A 82 12.74 -7.35 0.58
C GLU A 82 11.41 -6.61 0.73
N VAL A 83 11.43 -5.27 0.66
CA VAL A 83 10.22 -4.46 0.69
C VAL A 83 9.30 -4.78 -0.49
N ILE A 84 9.84 -4.90 -1.70
CA ILE A 84 9.07 -5.25 -2.90
C ILE A 84 8.39 -6.61 -2.74
N ASN A 85 9.06 -7.58 -2.13
CA ASN A 85 8.51 -8.91 -1.91
C ASN A 85 7.38 -8.94 -0.87
N LYS A 86 7.43 -8.06 0.16
CA LYS A 86 6.38 -7.95 1.19
C LYS A 86 5.05 -7.43 0.66
N ASP A 87 5.02 -6.78 -0.49
CA ASP A 87 3.80 -6.28 -1.11
C ASP A 87 2.73 -7.37 -1.33
N LYS A 88 3.16 -8.60 -1.62
CA LYS A 88 2.26 -9.76 -1.76
C LYS A 88 1.47 -10.04 -0.48
N ASP A 89 2.06 -9.82 0.68
CA ASP A 89 1.41 -10.07 1.97
C ASP A 89 0.33 -9.00 2.21
N VAL A 90 0.61 -7.74 1.87
CA VAL A 90 -0.37 -6.64 1.90
C VAL A 90 -1.55 -6.94 0.99
N ASP A 91 -1.31 -7.37 -0.25
CA ASP A 91 -2.34 -7.76 -1.22
C ASP A 91 -3.20 -8.91 -0.70
N GLN A 92 -2.59 -9.94 -0.10
CA GLN A 92 -3.31 -11.08 0.47
C GLN A 92 -4.19 -10.65 1.66
N MET A 93 -3.68 -9.80 2.55
CA MET A 93 -4.45 -9.27 3.66
C MET A 93 -5.64 -8.45 3.17
N TYR A 94 -5.44 -7.58 2.19
CA TYR A 94 -6.50 -6.78 1.58
C TYR A 94 -7.57 -7.66 0.92
N ASN A 95 -7.17 -8.67 0.13
CA ASN A 95 -8.09 -9.63 -0.50
C ASN A 95 -8.95 -10.39 0.52
N GLY A 96 -8.35 -10.80 1.64
CA GLY A 96 -9.07 -11.43 2.75
C GLY A 96 -10.13 -10.51 3.37
N MET A 97 -9.75 -9.27 3.65
CA MET A 97 -10.67 -8.26 4.19
C MET A 97 -11.81 -7.94 3.22
N PHE A 98 -11.52 -7.84 1.92
CA PHE A 98 -12.54 -7.60 0.89
C PHE A 98 -13.63 -8.66 0.92
N ARG A 99 -13.25 -9.96 0.96
CA ARG A 99 -14.20 -11.07 1.05
C ARG A 99 -15.02 -11.02 2.34
N GLN A 100 -14.37 -10.75 3.47
CA GLN A 100 -15.05 -10.61 4.77
C GLN A 100 -16.09 -9.49 4.76
N PHE A 101 -15.78 -8.34 4.17
CA PHE A 101 -16.74 -7.24 4.07
C PHE A 101 -17.92 -7.60 3.15
N LEU A 102 -17.70 -8.33 2.06
CA LEU A 102 -18.78 -8.82 1.22
C LEU A 102 -19.70 -9.78 2.00
N THR A 103 -19.14 -10.70 2.78
CA THR A 103 -19.93 -11.61 3.63
C THR A 103 -20.78 -10.83 4.62
N PHE A 104 -20.21 -9.87 5.35
CA PHE A 104 -20.99 -9.04 6.29
C PHE A 104 -22.11 -8.23 5.64
N MET A 105 -21.90 -7.76 4.39
CA MET A 105 -22.94 -7.06 3.64
C MET A 105 -24.10 -8.00 3.22
N MET A 106 -23.78 -9.26 2.90
CA MET A 106 -24.81 -10.27 2.54
C MET A 106 -25.61 -10.74 3.77
N GLU A 107 -24.93 -10.90 4.92
CA GLU A 107 -25.59 -11.33 6.17
C GLU A 107 -26.59 -10.30 6.70
N ASP A 108 -26.25 -9.02 6.66
CA ASP A 108 -27.10 -7.94 7.13
C ASP A 108 -26.96 -6.68 6.27
N PRO A 109 -28.00 -6.32 5.50
CA PRO A 109 -27.99 -5.10 4.68
C PRO A 109 -27.68 -3.81 5.44
N ARG A 110 -27.89 -3.77 6.77
CA ARG A 110 -27.54 -2.62 7.62
C ARG A 110 -26.04 -2.40 7.73
N ASN A 111 -25.23 -3.40 7.42
CA ASN A 111 -23.77 -3.34 7.42
C ASN A 111 -23.20 -2.71 6.13
N ILE A 112 -24.00 -2.57 5.05
CA ILE A 112 -23.50 -2.16 3.74
C ILE A 112 -22.71 -0.86 3.83
N THR A 113 -23.26 0.18 4.44
CA THR A 113 -22.60 1.49 4.49
C THR A 113 -21.31 1.44 5.28
N ALA A 114 -21.29 0.78 6.45
CA ALA A 114 -20.09 0.63 7.27
C ALA A 114 -19.01 -0.17 6.53
N CYS A 115 -19.37 -1.33 5.94
CA CYS A 115 -18.45 -2.16 5.18
C CYS A 115 -17.87 -1.44 3.97
N MET A 116 -18.66 -0.62 3.27
CA MET A 116 -18.15 0.19 2.15
C MET A 116 -17.11 1.22 2.61
N HIS A 117 -17.33 1.91 3.74
CA HIS A 117 -16.34 2.84 4.28
C HIS A 117 -15.06 2.11 4.73
N LEU A 118 -15.19 0.95 5.40
CA LEU A 118 -14.06 0.11 5.81
C LEU A 118 -13.27 -0.42 4.59
N HIS A 119 -13.97 -0.86 3.56
CA HIS A 119 -13.35 -1.28 2.29
C HIS A 119 -12.53 -0.16 1.66
N PHE A 120 -13.06 1.07 1.58
CA PHE A 120 -12.31 2.19 1.04
C PHE A 120 -11.08 2.56 1.91
N ILE A 121 -11.16 2.39 3.24
CA ILE A 121 -9.98 2.56 4.11
C ILE A 121 -8.95 1.48 3.80
N ALA A 122 -9.34 0.20 3.73
CA ALA A 122 -8.46 -0.90 3.37
C ALA A 122 -7.79 -0.68 2.00
N LYS A 123 -8.55 -0.23 0.99
CA LYS A 123 -8.01 0.08 -0.35
C LYS A 123 -7.03 1.25 -0.34
N ASN A 124 -7.25 2.27 0.50
CA ASN A 124 -6.28 3.35 0.63
C ASN A 124 -4.97 2.85 1.27
N ILE A 125 -5.03 1.94 2.24
CA ILE A 125 -3.84 1.35 2.87
C ILE A 125 -3.07 0.50 1.85
N GLU A 126 -3.76 -0.34 1.05
CA GLU A 126 -3.13 -1.13 -0.02
C GLU A 126 -2.44 -0.21 -1.04
N ARG A 127 -3.08 0.87 -1.49
CA ARG A 127 -2.47 1.86 -2.38
C ARG A 127 -1.25 2.55 -1.75
N MET A 128 -1.25 2.77 -0.44
CA MET A 128 -0.04 3.24 0.25
C MET A 128 1.08 2.21 0.13
N GLY A 129 0.79 0.92 0.27
CA GLY A 129 1.74 -0.18 0.01
C GLY A 129 2.31 -0.14 -1.40
N ASP A 130 1.46 0.06 -2.42
CA ASP A 130 1.89 0.26 -3.81
C ASP A 130 2.92 1.39 -3.95
N HIS A 131 2.68 2.54 -3.29
CA HIS A 131 3.62 3.67 -3.34
C HIS A 131 4.92 3.40 -2.57
N VAL A 132 4.86 2.62 -1.50
CA VAL A 132 6.05 2.18 -0.77
C VAL A 132 6.90 1.24 -1.63
N THR A 133 6.27 0.34 -2.36
CA THR A 133 6.96 -0.56 -3.30
C THR A 133 7.61 0.22 -4.44
N ASN A 134 6.90 1.21 -5.01
CA ASN A 134 7.50 2.11 -6.00
C ASN A 134 8.73 2.86 -5.43
N LEU A 135 8.70 3.25 -4.15
CA LEU A 135 9.85 3.87 -3.48
C LEU A 135 11.03 2.90 -3.40
N ALA A 136 10.80 1.64 -3.06
CA ALA A 136 11.83 0.61 -3.02
C ALA A 136 12.43 0.33 -4.41
N GLU A 137 11.60 0.30 -5.46
CA GLU A 137 12.07 0.19 -6.86
C GLU A 137 12.98 1.37 -7.25
N ILE A 138 12.65 2.58 -6.79
CA ILE A 138 13.48 3.78 -7.01
C ILE A 138 14.84 3.62 -6.31
N VAL A 139 14.87 3.07 -5.10
CA VAL A 139 16.13 2.80 -4.36
C VAL A 139 16.99 1.81 -5.13
N TYR A 140 16.42 0.72 -5.60
CA TYR A 140 17.13 -0.28 -6.38
C TYR A 140 17.74 0.34 -7.65
N TYR A 141 16.93 1.09 -8.41
CA TYR A 141 17.39 1.80 -9.61
C TYR A 141 18.49 2.82 -9.30
N LEU A 142 18.37 3.56 -8.20
CA LEU A 142 19.37 4.56 -7.79
C LEU A 142 20.75 3.92 -7.57
N VAL A 143 20.77 2.73 -6.98
CA VAL A 143 22.02 2.04 -6.60
C VAL A 143 22.59 1.21 -7.75
N LYS A 144 21.76 0.36 -8.35
CA LYS A 144 22.20 -0.59 -9.40
C LYS A 144 22.22 0.06 -10.79
N GLY A 145 21.42 1.09 -11.04
CA GLY A 145 21.27 1.71 -12.36
C GLY A 145 20.39 0.92 -13.32
N GLU A 146 19.76 -0.13 -12.85
CA GLU A 146 18.93 -1.06 -13.61
C GLU A 146 17.47 -0.98 -13.11
N ILE A 147 16.52 -1.09 -14.02
CA ILE A 147 15.10 -1.23 -13.68
C ILE A 147 14.84 -2.70 -13.36
N ILE A 148 14.08 -2.96 -12.31
CA ILE A 148 13.65 -4.33 -11.98
C ILE A 148 12.70 -4.80 -13.08
N GLU A 149 13.17 -5.70 -13.95
CA GLU A 149 12.39 -6.26 -15.08
C GLU A 149 11.31 -7.26 -14.65
N HIS A 150 11.31 -7.68 -13.39
CA HIS A 150 10.30 -8.61 -12.91
C HIS A 150 8.96 -7.91 -12.87
N VAL A 151 8.04 -8.38 -13.72
CA VAL A 151 6.63 -8.05 -13.63
C VAL A 151 6.20 -8.28 -12.18
N ARG A 152 5.98 -7.18 -11.46
CA ARG A 152 5.47 -7.21 -10.09
C ARG A 152 4.20 -8.07 -10.10
N PRO A 153 4.18 -9.24 -9.47
CA PRO A 153 2.96 -10.03 -9.43
C PRO A 153 1.97 -9.31 -8.52
N LYS A 154 1.03 -8.59 -9.12
CA LYS A 154 -0.07 -8.00 -8.37
C LYS A 154 -0.92 -9.10 -7.78
N GLY A 155 -0.97 -9.16 -6.44
CA GLY A 155 -1.78 -10.13 -5.70
C GLY A 155 -3.23 -9.69 -5.53
N ASP A 156 -3.57 -8.42 -5.82
CA ASP A 156 -4.94 -7.92 -5.74
C ASP A 156 -5.83 -8.59 -6.80
N ARG A 157 -6.73 -9.47 -6.34
CA ARG A 157 -7.71 -10.19 -7.14
C ARG A 157 -9.15 -9.69 -6.94
N THR A 158 -9.34 -8.59 -6.21
CA THR A 158 -10.69 -8.12 -5.86
C THR A 158 -11.54 -7.78 -7.07
N SER A 159 -10.93 -7.35 -8.19
CA SER A 159 -11.62 -7.09 -9.46
C SER A 159 -12.25 -8.34 -10.10
N PHE A 160 -11.83 -9.53 -9.69
CA PHE A 160 -12.31 -10.81 -10.22
C PHE A 160 -13.00 -11.66 -9.15
N THR A 161 -13.11 -11.17 -7.92
CA THR A 161 -13.69 -11.92 -6.81
C THR A 161 -15.21 -11.87 -6.89
N VAL A 162 -15.83 -13.04 -6.97
CA VAL A 162 -17.27 -13.22 -6.84
C VAL A 162 -17.51 -14.01 -5.55
N VAL A 163 -18.31 -13.46 -4.64
CA VAL A 163 -18.76 -14.16 -3.42
C VAL A 163 -20.25 -14.46 -3.63
N ARG A 164 -20.63 -15.73 -3.47
CA ARG A 164 -22.02 -16.19 -3.56
C ARG A 164 -22.55 -16.43 -2.16
N PRO A 165 -23.87 -16.28 -1.92
CA PRO A 165 -24.48 -16.56 -0.61
C PRO A 165 -24.23 -17.99 -0.10
N GLU A 166 -23.98 -18.93 -1.03
CA GLU A 166 -23.73 -20.35 -0.76
C GLU A 166 -22.29 -20.63 -0.28
N ASP A 167 -21.37 -19.64 -0.38
CA ASP A 167 -19.97 -19.79 0.02
C ASP A 167 -19.74 -19.40 1.49
N SER A 168 -20.82 -19.24 2.29
CA SER A 168 -20.79 -18.69 3.66
C SER A 168 -20.90 -19.76 4.76
N ASP A 169 -20.56 -21.03 4.49
CA ASP A 169 -20.52 -22.13 5.48
C ASP A 169 -19.16 -22.23 6.21
#